data_37d06a0308bd36b9c67cc8c3cec7a371
#
_entry.id   37d06a0308bd36b9c67cc8c3cec7a371
#
_cell.length_a   1.000
_cell.length_b   1.000
_cell.length_c   1.000
_cell.angle_alpha   90.00
_cell.angle_beta   90.00
_cell.angle_gamma   90.00
#
_symmetry.space_group_name_H-M   'P 1'
#
loop_
_entity.id
_entity.type
_entity.pdbx_description
1 polymer ?
#
loop_
_entity_poly.entity_id
_entity_poly.type
_entity_poly.pdbx_seq_one_letter_code
_entity_poly.pdbx_strand_id
1 'polypeptide(L)'
;FIPAYPRGMSFGAVVGSRSNEGRKDFLQYWHNSITVPSKETELLGKAAKQADAYVVIGIIEKDGEFGNGTLYCTVLFFGPDGTLLGKHRKLKPTGSERLIWGEGDGSTLPVFDTPYGKIGSLICWENYMPLARTALYAKGVNIYIAPTADARDTWFASLRHIATEGRRFVLSCNQYPPKDMYPKEIVERPEFKSLPNELCRGGSCIVDPLGEFIVEPVFGEEKILYAELNMEKITEAKYDFDVVGHYARPDIFQLVVN
;
A
#
# COMPACT_ATOMS: atom_id res chain seq x y z
N PHE A 1 -13.30 -12.67 0.90
CA PHE A 1 -13.71 -11.54 1.74
C PHE A 1 -13.23 -10.19 1.16
N ILE A 2 -11.95 -10.00 0.95
CA ILE A 2 -11.36 -8.86 0.23
C ILE A 2 -10.56 -9.44 -0.92
N PRO A 3 -10.79 -9.03 -2.19
CA PRO A 3 -10.05 -9.60 -3.30
C PRO A 3 -8.57 -9.25 -3.19
N ALA A 4 -7.73 -10.23 -3.49
CA ALA A 4 -6.30 -10.02 -3.57
C ALA A 4 -5.93 -9.10 -4.74
N TYR A 5 -4.69 -8.63 -4.76
CA TYR A 5 -4.14 -7.96 -5.95
C TYR A 5 -4.28 -8.89 -7.17
N PRO A 6 -4.86 -8.42 -8.29
CA PRO A 6 -5.28 -9.29 -9.38
C PRO A 6 -4.12 -9.67 -10.31
N ARG A 7 -3.02 -10.15 -9.75
CA ARG A 7 -1.82 -10.53 -10.49
C ARG A 7 -2.14 -11.63 -11.52
N GLY A 8 -1.75 -11.40 -12.76
CA GLY A 8 -2.01 -12.31 -13.86
C GLY A 8 -3.38 -12.20 -14.52
N MET A 9 -4.32 -11.44 -13.95
CA MET A 9 -5.63 -11.19 -14.55
C MET A 9 -5.54 -10.09 -15.60
N SER A 10 -6.07 -10.33 -16.81
CA SER A 10 -6.16 -9.33 -17.88
C SER A 10 -7.51 -8.62 -17.94
N PHE A 11 -8.54 -9.20 -17.33
CA PHE A 11 -9.95 -8.76 -17.46
C PHE A 11 -10.38 -8.63 -18.92
N GLY A 12 -9.82 -9.47 -19.80
CA GLY A 12 -10.08 -9.48 -21.23
C GLY A 12 -9.77 -8.17 -21.94
N ALA A 13 -8.89 -7.34 -21.36
CA ALA A 13 -8.56 -6.02 -21.90
C ALA A 13 -7.39 -6.11 -22.88
N VAL A 14 -7.62 -5.61 -24.09
CA VAL A 14 -6.57 -5.27 -25.07
C VAL A 14 -6.85 -3.87 -25.60
N VAL A 15 -5.84 -3.20 -26.12
CA VAL A 15 -6.03 -1.85 -26.66
C VAL A 15 -7.14 -1.85 -27.73
N GLY A 16 -8.16 -1.03 -27.52
CA GLY A 16 -9.30 -0.90 -28.42
C GLY A 16 -10.45 -1.88 -28.21
N SER A 17 -10.33 -2.89 -27.34
CA SER A 17 -11.41 -3.86 -27.11
C SER A 17 -11.48 -4.40 -25.67
N ARG A 18 -12.62 -5.03 -25.35
CA ARG A 18 -12.89 -5.76 -24.11
C ARG A 18 -13.69 -7.02 -24.44
N SER A 19 -13.34 -8.16 -23.84
CA SER A 19 -14.12 -9.38 -23.99
C SER A 19 -15.33 -9.42 -23.05
N ASN A 20 -16.31 -10.23 -23.38
CA ASN A 20 -17.46 -10.45 -22.49
C ASN A 20 -17.07 -11.24 -21.24
N GLU A 21 -16.14 -12.18 -21.37
CA GLU A 21 -15.57 -12.94 -20.25
C GLU A 21 -14.86 -12.00 -19.29
N GLY A 22 -14.06 -11.07 -19.80
CA GLY A 22 -13.38 -10.07 -18.97
C GLY A 22 -14.33 -9.13 -18.22
N ARG A 23 -15.50 -8.81 -18.82
CA ARG A 23 -16.55 -8.07 -18.10
C ARG A 23 -17.15 -8.87 -16.95
N LYS A 24 -17.32 -10.19 -17.11
CA LYS A 24 -17.78 -11.09 -16.05
C LYS A 24 -16.73 -11.19 -14.92
N ASP A 25 -15.45 -11.28 -15.28
CA ASP A 25 -14.36 -11.27 -14.31
C ASP A 25 -14.35 -9.98 -13.49
N PHE A 26 -14.50 -8.84 -14.16
CA PHE A 26 -14.61 -7.55 -13.48
C PHE A 26 -15.83 -7.50 -12.55
N LEU A 27 -16.97 -8.01 -12.98
CA LEU A 27 -18.17 -8.07 -12.15
C LEU A 27 -17.94 -8.91 -10.89
N GLN A 28 -17.31 -10.09 -11.03
CA GLN A 28 -16.97 -10.92 -9.89
C GLN A 28 -15.98 -10.23 -8.95
N TYR A 29 -14.97 -9.57 -9.48
CA TYR A 29 -14.00 -8.80 -8.73
C TYR A 29 -14.69 -7.65 -7.97
N TRP A 30 -15.60 -6.94 -8.65
CA TRP A 30 -16.42 -5.89 -8.05
C TRP A 30 -17.31 -6.41 -6.93
N HIS A 31 -17.97 -7.56 -7.09
CA HIS A 31 -18.80 -8.16 -6.04
C HIS A 31 -18.01 -8.48 -4.77
N ASN A 32 -16.76 -8.88 -4.90
CA ASN A 32 -15.87 -9.18 -3.78
C ASN A 32 -15.16 -7.96 -3.20
N SER A 33 -15.27 -6.79 -3.84
CA SER A 33 -14.74 -5.53 -3.31
C SER A 33 -15.71 -4.94 -2.28
N ILE A 34 -15.24 -4.00 -1.46
CA ILE A 34 -16.02 -3.46 -0.33
C ILE A 34 -16.23 -1.95 -0.45
N THR A 35 -17.34 -1.44 0.07
CA THR A 35 -17.53 -0.01 0.31
C THR A 35 -16.89 0.41 1.63
N VAL A 36 -16.61 1.69 1.79
CA VAL A 36 -16.06 2.26 3.02
C VAL A 36 -16.91 3.46 3.42
N PRO A 37 -17.64 3.40 4.57
CA PRO A 37 -17.73 2.30 5.53
C PRO A 37 -18.62 1.12 5.06
N SER A 38 -18.47 -0.05 5.70
CA SER A 38 -19.29 -1.25 5.45
C SER A 38 -19.20 -2.24 6.62
N LYS A 39 -19.97 -3.35 6.54
CA LYS A 39 -19.87 -4.46 7.51
C LYS A 39 -18.47 -5.07 7.55
N GLU A 40 -17.77 -5.12 6.41
CA GLU A 40 -16.41 -5.62 6.28
C GLU A 40 -15.43 -4.71 7.03
N THR A 41 -15.58 -3.39 6.90
CA THR A 41 -14.75 -2.44 7.67
C THR A 41 -15.04 -2.50 9.17
N GLU A 42 -16.29 -2.77 9.58
CA GLU A 42 -16.62 -3.01 10.99
C GLU A 42 -15.93 -4.27 11.53
N LEU A 43 -15.84 -5.34 10.73
CA LEU A 43 -15.13 -6.57 11.13
C LEU A 43 -13.63 -6.32 11.29
N LEU A 44 -13.02 -5.55 10.37
CA LEU A 44 -11.62 -5.14 10.48
C LEU A 44 -11.38 -4.29 11.73
N GLY A 45 -12.28 -3.34 12.02
CA GLY A 45 -12.22 -2.55 13.25
C GLY A 45 -12.33 -3.40 14.52
N LYS A 46 -13.23 -4.39 14.54
CA LYS A 46 -13.32 -5.34 15.66
C LYS A 46 -12.03 -6.15 15.84
N ALA A 47 -11.39 -6.57 14.76
CA ALA A 47 -10.10 -7.26 14.82
C ALA A 47 -8.99 -6.36 15.37
N ALA A 48 -8.93 -5.09 14.94
CA ALA A 48 -7.99 -4.10 15.48
C ALA A 48 -8.20 -3.91 16.99
N LYS A 49 -9.46 -3.79 17.43
CA LYS A 49 -9.81 -3.69 18.86
C LYS A 49 -9.44 -4.93 19.66
N GLN A 50 -9.68 -6.12 19.11
CA GLN A 50 -9.30 -7.38 19.79
C GLN A 50 -7.79 -7.53 19.94
N ALA A 51 -7.02 -7.03 18.97
CA ALA A 51 -5.57 -7.02 18.99
C ALA A 51 -4.98 -5.88 19.82
N ASP A 52 -5.79 -4.92 20.25
CA ASP A 52 -5.34 -3.66 20.88
C ASP A 52 -4.21 -2.98 20.09
N ALA A 53 -4.40 -2.87 18.76
CA ALA A 53 -3.36 -2.46 17.83
C ALA A 53 -3.87 -1.48 16.76
N TYR A 54 -2.98 -0.58 16.32
CA TYR A 54 -3.18 0.13 15.07
C TYR A 54 -3.04 -0.84 13.91
N VAL A 55 -4.00 -0.85 12.99
CA VAL A 55 -4.01 -1.72 11.82
C VAL A 55 -4.02 -0.88 10.55
N VAL A 56 -3.08 -1.17 9.66
CA VAL A 56 -3.03 -0.57 8.31
C VAL A 56 -3.16 -1.70 7.29
N ILE A 57 -4.22 -1.67 6.48
CA ILE A 57 -4.56 -2.78 5.59
C ILE A 57 -4.98 -2.29 4.21
N GLY A 58 -4.44 -2.94 3.16
CA GLY A 58 -4.87 -2.71 1.77
C GLY A 58 -6.18 -3.43 1.45
N ILE A 59 -7.05 -2.75 0.73
CA ILE A 59 -8.33 -3.28 0.24
C ILE A 59 -8.56 -2.86 -1.21
N ILE A 60 -9.55 -3.48 -1.85
CA ILE A 60 -10.18 -2.95 -3.06
C ILE A 60 -11.51 -2.31 -2.65
N GLU A 61 -11.56 -1.00 -2.81
CA GLU A 61 -12.71 -0.18 -2.44
C GLU A 61 -13.65 0.00 -3.62
N LYS A 62 -14.96 -0.19 -3.40
CA LYS A 62 -16.01 0.25 -4.32
C LYS A 62 -16.28 1.72 -4.11
N ASP A 63 -16.44 2.47 -5.21
CA ASP A 63 -17.01 3.81 -5.11
C ASP A 63 -18.46 3.72 -4.58
N GLY A 64 -18.71 4.40 -3.49
CA GLY A 64 -20.03 4.48 -2.86
C GLY A 64 -20.76 5.80 -3.08
N GLU A 65 -20.11 6.79 -3.72
CA GLU A 65 -20.65 8.15 -3.85
C GLU A 65 -21.21 8.43 -5.25
N PHE A 66 -20.43 8.15 -6.30
CA PHE A 66 -20.71 8.66 -7.63
C PHE A 66 -21.04 7.59 -8.66
N GLY A 67 -20.62 6.36 -8.45
CA GLY A 67 -20.81 5.36 -9.47
C GLY A 67 -20.71 3.92 -8.98
N ASN A 68 -21.55 3.05 -9.56
CA ASN A 68 -21.60 1.63 -9.22
C ASN A 68 -20.66 0.78 -10.09
N GLY A 69 -19.53 1.30 -10.52
CA GLY A 69 -18.62 0.56 -11.40
C GLY A 69 -17.14 0.91 -11.20
N THR A 70 -16.84 1.90 -10.37
CA THR A 70 -15.46 2.30 -10.12
C THR A 70 -14.91 1.60 -8.88
N LEU A 71 -13.68 1.06 -9.00
CA LEU A 71 -12.91 0.47 -7.92
C LEU A 71 -11.67 1.29 -7.66
N TYR A 72 -11.19 1.27 -6.40
CA TYR A 72 -9.95 1.90 -6.00
C TYR A 72 -9.05 0.92 -5.24
N CYS A 73 -7.75 1.02 -5.45
CA CYS A 73 -6.76 0.42 -4.58
C CYS A 73 -6.58 1.34 -3.37
N THR A 74 -6.94 0.88 -2.18
CA THR A 74 -7.07 1.73 -1.00
C THR A 74 -6.38 1.09 0.21
N VAL A 75 -5.78 1.93 1.05
CA VAL A 75 -5.29 1.55 2.39
C VAL A 75 -6.23 2.15 3.43
N LEU A 76 -6.65 1.34 4.39
CA LEU A 76 -7.43 1.73 5.57
C LEU A 76 -6.55 1.77 6.81
N PHE A 77 -6.88 2.68 7.73
CA PHE A 77 -6.20 2.84 9.01
C PHE A 77 -7.22 2.69 10.14
N PHE A 78 -6.95 1.80 11.08
CA PHE A 78 -7.78 1.57 12.26
C PHE A 78 -7.00 1.84 13.53
N GLY A 79 -7.68 2.42 14.53
CA GLY A 79 -7.16 2.58 15.87
C GLY A 79 -7.37 1.32 16.74
N PRO A 80 -6.71 1.24 17.91
CA PRO A 80 -6.83 0.11 18.83
C PRO A 80 -8.20 0.01 19.50
N ASP A 81 -9.00 1.07 19.43
CA ASP A 81 -10.41 1.06 19.84
C ASP A 81 -11.36 0.47 18.77
N GLY A 82 -10.84 0.17 17.58
CA GLY A 82 -11.56 -0.32 16.41
C GLY A 82 -12.11 0.78 15.49
N THR A 83 -11.85 2.05 15.80
CA THR A 83 -12.29 3.16 14.98
C THR A 83 -11.56 3.19 13.63
N LEU A 84 -12.29 3.35 12.53
CA LEU A 84 -11.69 3.67 11.23
C LEU A 84 -11.21 5.12 11.27
N LEU A 85 -9.89 5.31 11.37
CA LEU A 85 -9.25 6.63 11.43
C LEU A 85 -9.31 7.36 10.08
N GLY A 86 -9.25 6.60 8.98
CA GLY A 86 -9.35 7.11 7.63
C GLY A 86 -8.79 6.16 6.59
N LYS A 87 -8.66 6.68 5.37
CA LYS A 87 -8.21 5.91 4.20
C LYS A 87 -7.32 6.74 3.30
N HIS A 88 -6.53 6.03 2.46
CA HIS A 88 -5.82 6.61 1.33
C HIS A 88 -6.11 5.80 0.07
N ARG A 89 -6.71 6.42 -0.94
CA ARG A 89 -6.87 5.88 -2.29
C ARG A 89 -5.59 6.12 -3.09
N LYS A 90 -5.07 5.09 -3.74
CA LYS A 90 -3.88 5.19 -4.59
C LYS A 90 -4.03 6.31 -5.62
N LEU A 91 -3.15 7.30 -5.59
CA LEU A 91 -3.22 8.48 -6.47
C LEU A 91 -3.18 8.11 -7.95
N LYS A 92 -2.32 7.13 -8.30
CA LYS A 92 -2.14 6.70 -9.68
C LYS A 92 -1.94 5.19 -9.76
N PRO A 93 -2.92 4.43 -10.26
CA PRO A 93 -2.72 3.02 -10.54
C PRO A 93 -1.60 2.79 -11.54
N THR A 94 -0.86 1.69 -11.40
CA THR A 94 0.36 1.42 -12.15
C THR A 94 0.08 0.63 -13.42
N GLY A 95 0.50 1.13 -14.58
CA GLY A 95 0.42 0.39 -15.84
C GLY A 95 -1.01 -0.10 -16.15
N SER A 96 -1.20 -1.41 -16.30
CA SER A 96 -2.50 -2.03 -16.60
C SER A 96 -3.53 -1.93 -15.46
N GLU A 97 -3.13 -1.63 -14.23
CA GLU A 97 -4.06 -1.37 -13.11
C GLU A 97 -5.04 -0.25 -13.45
N ARG A 98 -4.66 0.72 -14.30
CA ARG A 98 -5.51 1.81 -14.79
C ARG A 98 -6.74 1.36 -15.56
N LEU A 99 -6.75 0.11 -16.02
CA LEU A 99 -7.92 -0.48 -16.69
C LEU A 99 -8.99 -0.93 -15.69
N ILE A 100 -8.64 -1.03 -14.40
CA ILE A 100 -9.45 -1.65 -13.36
C ILE A 100 -9.77 -0.62 -12.26
N TRP A 101 -8.79 0.19 -11.85
CA TRP A 101 -8.89 1.10 -10.73
C TRP A 101 -8.88 2.55 -11.15
N GLY A 102 -9.73 3.34 -10.48
CA GLY A 102 -9.72 4.80 -10.53
C GLY A 102 -8.54 5.40 -9.78
N GLU A 103 -8.36 6.68 -9.97
CA GLU A 103 -7.32 7.49 -9.33
C GLU A 103 -7.83 8.11 -8.04
N GLY A 104 -7.03 8.09 -6.99
CA GLY A 104 -7.24 8.89 -5.79
C GLY A 104 -6.85 10.35 -6.01
N ASP A 105 -7.14 11.18 -5.01
CA ASP A 105 -6.80 12.60 -4.99
C ASP A 105 -5.95 12.98 -3.75
N GLY A 106 -5.51 14.24 -3.69
CA GLY A 106 -4.69 14.74 -2.61
C GLY A 106 -5.42 14.82 -1.26
N SER A 107 -6.74 14.77 -1.22
CA SER A 107 -7.55 14.81 0.01
C SER A 107 -7.33 13.58 0.88
N THR A 108 -6.90 12.47 0.29
CA THR A 108 -6.63 11.20 0.96
C THR A 108 -5.15 10.89 1.14
N LEU A 109 -4.35 11.86 1.54
CA LEU A 109 -2.96 11.70 1.99
C LEU A 109 -2.86 11.85 3.52
N PRO A 110 -3.47 10.94 4.31
CA PRO A 110 -3.55 11.09 5.75
C PRO A 110 -2.22 10.73 6.43
N VAL A 111 -1.98 11.40 7.55
CA VAL A 111 -1.01 11.00 8.56
C VAL A 111 -1.70 11.08 9.91
N PHE A 112 -1.68 10.01 10.67
CA PHE A 112 -2.39 9.87 11.94
C PHE A 112 -1.42 9.93 13.12
N ASP A 113 -1.76 10.75 14.11
CA ASP A 113 -1.03 10.80 15.39
C ASP A 113 -1.35 9.54 16.20
N THR A 114 -0.30 8.91 16.74
CA THR A 114 -0.42 7.78 17.67
C THR A 114 0.55 7.98 18.84
N PRO A 115 0.36 7.28 19.98
CA PRO A 115 1.33 7.30 21.07
C PRO A 115 2.74 6.80 20.66
N TYR A 116 2.84 6.09 19.54
CA TYR A 116 4.08 5.49 19.03
C TYR A 116 4.72 6.31 17.90
N GLY A 117 4.17 7.48 17.57
CA GLY A 117 4.59 8.31 16.45
C GLY A 117 3.51 8.39 15.36
N LYS A 118 3.76 9.25 14.37
CA LYS A 118 2.82 9.49 13.27
C LYS A 118 2.93 8.40 12.21
N ILE A 119 1.79 7.82 11.82
CA ILE A 119 1.69 6.75 10.82
C ILE A 119 1.10 7.31 9.53
N GLY A 120 1.71 7.02 8.39
CA GLY A 120 1.22 7.35 7.06
C GLY A 120 1.59 6.29 6.02
N SER A 121 0.94 6.29 4.86
CA SER A 121 1.18 5.27 3.83
C SER A 121 1.07 5.85 2.43
N LEU A 122 1.92 5.33 1.53
CA LEU A 122 1.76 5.40 0.07
C LEU A 122 1.80 3.99 -0.52
N ILE A 123 0.97 3.73 -1.53
CA ILE A 123 0.78 2.39 -2.08
C ILE A 123 1.71 2.14 -3.26
N CYS A 124 2.58 1.13 -3.16
CA CYS A 124 3.38 0.60 -4.27
C CYS A 124 4.18 1.70 -4.99
N TRP A 125 3.97 1.89 -6.29
CA TRP A 125 4.73 2.85 -7.11
C TRP A 125 4.41 4.33 -6.84
N GLU A 126 3.42 4.66 -6.03
CA GLU A 126 3.30 6.02 -5.49
C GLU A 126 4.57 6.43 -4.74
N ASN A 127 5.26 5.44 -4.16
CA ASN A 127 6.53 5.63 -3.47
C ASN A 127 7.65 6.12 -4.40
N TYR A 128 7.49 6.03 -5.72
CA TYR A 128 8.38 6.66 -6.70
C TYR A 128 8.01 8.11 -7.03
N MET A 129 6.89 8.63 -6.52
CA MET A 129 6.47 10.02 -6.70
C MET A 129 7.12 10.92 -5.63
N PRO A 130 8.15 11.74 -5.94
CA PRO A 130 8.87 12.50 -4.92
C PRO A 130 7.96 13.46 -4.15
N LEU A 131 7.03 14.14 -4.83
CA LEU A 131 6.13 15.10 -4.19
C LEU A 131 5.14 14.42 -3.24
N ALA A 132 4.67 13.20 -3.54
CA ALA A 132 3.80 12.45 -2.64
C ALA A 132 4.54 12.08 -1.35
N ARG A 133 5.81 11.63 -1.44
CA ARG A 133 6.64 11.39 -0.26
C ARG A 133 6.86 12.68 0.54
N THR A 134 7.20 13.77 -0.15
CA THR A 134 7.41 15.09 0.48
C THR A 134 6.16 15.54 1.22
N ALA A 135 4.96 15.29 0.69
CA ALA A 135 3.71 15.61 1.38
C ALA A 135 3.56 14.86 2.72
N LEU A 136 3.90 13.57 2.77
CA LEU A 136 3.90 12.82 4.02
C LEU A 136 5.01 13.29 4.97
N TYR A 137 6.18 13.62 4.44
CA TYR A 137 7.29 14.15 5.23
C TYR A 137 6.93 15.48 5.89
N ALA A 138 6.30 16.37 5.15
CA ALA A 138 5.85 17.66 5.66
C ALA A 138 4.77 17.53 6.76
N LYS A 139 3.98 16.45 6.73
CA LYS A 139 3.01 16.09 7.78
C LYS A 139 3.66 15.41 8.99
N GLY A 140 4.97 15.14 8.94
CA GLY A 140 5.76 14.59 10.04
C GLY A 140 5.63 13.08 10.26
N VAL A 141 5.33 12.28 9.22
CA VAL A 141 5.26 10.82 9.35
C VAL A 141 6.54 10.26 9.96
N ASN A 142 6.42 9.36 10.94
CA ASN A 142 7.52 8.67 11.61
C ASN A 142 7.62 7.20 11.19
N ILE A 143 6.45 6.56 11.06
CA ILE A 143 6.29 5.17 10.63
C ILE A 143 5.62 5.22 9.26
N TYR A 144 6.41 5.01 8.24
CA TYR A 144 6.01 5.07 6.83
C TYR A 144 5.69 3.68 6.32
N ILE A 145 4.45 3.45 5.92
CA ILE A 145 3.99 2.14 5.47
C ILE A 145 3.90 2.12 3.94
N ALA A 146 4.58 1.15 3.31
CA ALA A 146 4.73 1.00 1.87
C ALA A 146 4.26 -0.38 1.40
N PRO A 147 2.93 -0.66 1.40
CA PRO A 147 2.40 -1.91 0.86
C PRO A 147 2.60 -1.95 -0.64
N THR A 148 2.93 -3.14 -1.17
CA THR A 148 3.29 -3.29 -2.59
C THR A 148 2.96 -4.68 -3.14
N ALA A 149 2.94 -4.78 -4.47
CA ALA A 149 3.05 -6.03 -5.22
C ALA A 149 4.36 -6.08 -6.04
N ASP A 150 5.29 -5.13 -5.85
CA ASP A 150 6.60 -5.09 -6.50
C ASP A 150 7.63 -5.88 -5.69
N ALA A 151 8.18 -6.94 -6.25
CA ALA A 151 9.17 -7.81 -5.62
C ALA A 151 10.56 -7.72 -6.28
N ARG A 152 10.82 -6.67 -7.09
CA ARG A 152 12.10 -6.47 -7.76
C ARG A 152 13.14 -5.91 -6.79
N ASP A 153 14.42 -6.18 -7.04
CA ASP A 153 15.52 -5.69 -6.19
C ASP A 153 15.59 -4.16 -6.12
N THR A 154 15.18 -3.47 -7.20
CA THR A 154 15.07 -2.01 -7.23
C THR A 154 14.07 -1.45 -6.23
N TRP A 155 13.05 -2.25 -5.83
CA TRP A 155 12.11 -1.85 -4.79
C TRP A 155 12.81 -1.69 -3.43
N PHE A 156 13.65 -2.64 -3.05
CA PHE A 156 14.37 -2.61 -1.77
C PHE A 156 15.37 -1.45 -1.70
N ALA A 157 16.05 -1.16 -2.80
CA ALA A 157 16.89 0.03 -2.91
C ALA A 157 16.08 1.32 -2.69
N SER A 158 14.86 1.37 -3.23
CA SER A 158 13.96 2.52 -3.05
C SER A 158 13.46 2.66 -1.61
N LEU A 159 13.13 1.56 -0.93
CA LEU A 159 12.73 1.59 0.49
C LEU A 159 13.84 2.15 1.38
N ARG A 160 15.08 1.71 1.16
CA ARG A 160 16.26 2.23 1.86
C ARG A 160 16.46 3.72 1.58
N HIS A 161 16.29 4.13 0.32
CA HIS A 161 16.34 5.55 -0.05
C HIS A 161 15.25 6.36 0.64
N ILE A 162 14.00 5.90 0.67
CA ILE A 162 12.88 6.58 1.35
C ILE A 162 13.15 6.75 2.84
N ALA A 163 13.71 5.72 3.47
CA ALA A 163 14.08 5.76 4.87
C ALA A 163 15.17 6.82 5.14
N THR A 164 16.22 6.85 4.33
CA THR A 164 17.32 7.81 4.46
C THR A 164 16.93 9.22 4.05
N GLU A 165 16.15 9.40 2.97
CA GLU A 165 15.64 10.69 2.52
C GLU A 165 14.75 11.33 3.59
N GLY A 166 13.85 10.55 4.17
CA GLY A 166 12.86 11.04 5.12
C GLY A 166 13.27 10.94 6.59
N ARG A 167 14.35 10.23 6.93
CA ARG A 167 14.77 9.91 8.30
C ARG A 167 13.65 9.32 9.15
N ARG A 168 13.08 8.17 8.67
CA ARG A 168 11.95 7.49 9.28
C ARG A 168 11.99 5.99 9.08
N PHE A 169 11.26 5.26 9.90
CA PHE A 169 11.06 3.84 9.69
C PHE A 169 10.20 3.60 8.46
N VAL A 170 10.59 2.60 7.64
CA VAL A 170 9.80 2.18 6.47
C VAL A 170 9.44 0.71 6.62
N LEU A 171 8.14 0.43 6.62
CA LEU A 171 7.59 -0.92 6.73
C LEU A 171 6.94 -1.27 5.38
N SER A 172 7.48 -2.26 4.69
CA SER A 172 6.93 -2.74 3.43
C SER A 172 6.32 -4.11 3.59
N CYS A 173 5.04 -4.23 3.20
CA CYS A 173 4.33 -5.50 3.13
C CYS A 173 4.13 -5.88 1.68
N ASN A 174 4.54 -7.09 1.30
CA ASN A 174 4.39 -7.64 -0.04
C ASN A 174 3.77 -9.03 0.02
N GLN A 175 2.82 -9.28 -0.86
CA GLN A 175 2.15 -10.57 -0.94
C GLN A 175 3.09 -11.66 -1.49
N TYR A 176 2.92 -12.87 -1.00
CA TYR A 176 3.49 -14.10 -1.55
C TYR A 176 2.35 -15.00 -2.07
N PRO A 177 1.83 -14.79 -3.30
CA PRO A 177 0.76 -15.59 -3.87
C PRO A 177 1.28 -16.66 -4.82
N PRO A 178 1.51 -17.91 -4.38
CA PRO A 178 1.70 -19.03 -5.30
C PRO A 178 0.38 -19.37 -6.01
N LYS A 179 0.48 -20.02 -7.19
CA LYS A 179 -0.69 -20.32 -8.03
C LYS A 179 -1.77 -21.14 -7.34
N ASP A 180 -1.39 -22.04 -6.44
CA ASP A 180 -2.32 -22.91 -5.72
C ASP A 180 -3.22 -22.19 -4.72
N MET A 181 -2.91 -20.91 -4.38
CA MET A 181 -3.80 -20.04 -3.63
C MET A 181 -4.96 -19.49 -4.45
N TYR A 182 -4.91 -19.58 -5.78
CA TYR A 182 -5.96 -19.10 -6.65
C TYR A 182 -7.03 -20.17 -6.92
N PRO A 183 -8.31 -19.77 -7.13
CA PRO A 183 -9.35 -20.70 -7.54
C PRO A 183 -8.96 -21.47 -8.80
N LYS A 184 -9.32 -22.76 -8.85
CA LYS A 184 -8.95 -23.66 -9.94
C LYS A 184 -9.37 -23.12 -11.31
N GLU A 185 -10.56 -22.56 -11.41
CA GLU A 185 -11.11 -21.94 -12.62
C GLU A 185 -10.30 -20.74 -13.12
N ILE A 186 -9.54 -20.09 -12.25
CA ILE A 186 -8.59 -19.01 -12.62
C ILE A 186 -7.28 -19.63 -13.12
N VAL A 187 -6.74 -20.61 -12.37
CA VAL A 187 -5.45 -21.24 -12.69
C VAL A 187 -5.49 -21.99 -14.03
N GLU A 188 -6.64 -22.55 -14.40
CA GLU A 188 -6.82 -23.28 -15.65
C GLU A 188 -6.92 -22.38 -16.90
N ARG A 189 -7.02 -21.06 -16.73
CA ARG A 189 -7.06 -20.13 -17.88
C ARG A 189 -5.75 -20.08 -18.63
N PRO A 190 -5.78 -19.90 -19.97
CA PRO A 190 -4.56 -19.87 -20.78
C PRO A 190 -3.52 -18.86 -20.29
N GLU A 191 -3.96 -17.65 -19.91
CA GLU A 191 -3.09 -16.59 -19.40
C GLU A 191 -2.40 -16.98 -18.10
N PHE A 192 -3.08 -17.72 -17.20
CA PHE A 192 -2.50 -18.19 -15.95
C PHE A 192 -1.58 -19.39 -16.13
N LYS A 193 -1.88 -20.28 -17.07
CA LYS A 193 -1.05 -21.46 -17.36
C LYS A 193 0.37 -21.09 -17.77
N SER A 194 0.53 -19.96 -18.47
CA SER A 194 1.83 -19.47 -18.93
C SER A 194 2.66 -18.77 -17.82
N LEU A 195 2.05 -18.43 -16.68
CA LEU A 195 2.74 -17.77 -15.57
C LEU A 195 3.56 -18.78 -14.75
N PRO A 196 4.61 -18.34 -14.04
CA PRO A 196 5.35 -19.18 -13.08
C PRO A 196 4.44 -19.62 -11.92
N ASN A 197 4.82 -20.68 -11.21
CA ASN A 197 4.06 -21.11 -10.02
C ASN A 197 4.13 -20.08 -8.89
N GLU A 198 5.26 -19.43 -8.70
CA GLU A 198 5.43 -18.30 -7.81
C GLU A 198 5.07 -17.03 -8.58
N LEU A 199 3.87 -16.49 -8.34
CA LEU A 199 3.41 -15.27 -9.02
C LEU A 199 4.10 -14.01 -8.47
N CYS A 200 4.48 -14.02 -7.20
CA CYS A 200 5.28 -13.00 -6.55
C CYS A 200 6.10 -13.64 -5.44
N ARG A 201 7.40 -13.39 -5.42
CA ARG A 201 8.32 -13.97 -4.44
C ARG A 201 8.20 -13.39 -3.02
N GLY A 202 7.34 -12.38 -2.80
CA GLY A 202 7.24 -11.69 -1.52
C GLY A 202 8.25 -10.54 -1.41
N GLY A 203 8.91 -10.41 -0.26
CA GLY A 203 9.88 -9.36 0.02
C GLY A 203 9.39 -8.33 1.04
N SER A 204 8.51 -8.73 1.96
CA SER A 204 8.20 -7.89 3.13
C SER A 204 9.47 -7.64 3.95
N CYS A 205 9.66 -6.40 4.41
CA CYS A 205 10.85 -5.99 5.15
C CYS A 205 10.60 -4.75 6.00
N ILE A 206 11.53 -4.44 6.90
CA ILE A 206 11.49 -3.25 7.75
C ILE A 206 12.85 -2.57 7.69
N VAL A 207 12.84 -1.25 7.43
CA VAL A 207 14.05 -0.42 7.26
C VAL A 207 14.08 0.66 8.34
N ASP A 208 15.25 0.93 8.91
CA ASP A 208 15.46 1.97 9.90
C ASP A 208 15.71 3.36 9.27
N PRO A 209 15.73 4.46 10.03
CA PRO A 209 15.91 5.82 9.52
C PRO A 209 17.25 6.09 8.81
N LEU A 210 18.24 5.23 8.96
CA LEU A 210 19.55 5.31 8.28
C LEU A 210 19.64 4.39 7.05
N GLY A 211 18.54 3.69 6.71
CA GLY A 211 18.45 2.85 5.53
C GLY A 211 18.95 1.43 5.74
N GLU A 212 19.18 1.00 6.97
CA GLU A 212 19.56 -0.37 7.27
C GLU A 212 18.31 -1.24 7.52
N PHE A 213 18.38 -2.51 7.08
CA PHE A 213 17.29 -3.44 7.35
C PHE A 213 17.30 -3.86 8.82
N ILE A 214 16.19 -3.60 9.53
CA ILE A 214 15.91 -4.22 10.83
C ILE A 214 15.43 -5.66 10.61
N VAL A 215 14.61 -5.83 9.55
CA VAL A 215 14.20 -7.14 9.07
C VAL A 215 14.46 -7.18 7.57
N GLU A 216 15.33 -8.08 7.15
CA GLU A 216 15.67 -8.30 5.74
C GLU A 216 14.46 -8.72 4.93
N PRO A 217 14.45 -8.47 3.61
CA PRO A 217 13.37 -8.93 2.73
C PRO A 217 13.20 -10.45 2.79
N VAL A 218 11.99 -10.90 3.12
CA VAL A 218 11.65 -12.35 3.20
C VAL A 218 10.99 -12.79 1.90
N PHE A 219 11.53 -13.83 1.29
CA PHE A 219 11.10 -14.38 0.02
C PHE A 219 10.67 -15.83 0.11
N GLY A 220 9.77 -16.26 -0.79
CA GLY A 220 9.41 -17.67 -0.97
C GLY A 220 8.54 -18.26 0.13
N GLU A 221 8.07 -17.48 1.08
CA GLU A 221 7.24 -17.95 2.19
C GLU A 221 6.20 -16.91 2.63
N GLU A 222 5.08 -17.39 3.17
CA GLU A 222 4.13 -16.59 3.91
C GLU A 222 4.59 -16.48 5.37
N LYS A 223 4.83 -15.25 5.85
CA LYS A 223 5.42 -15.02 7.17
C LYS A 223 4.94 -13.72 7.81
N ILE A 224 4.75 -13.74 9.13
CA ILE A 224 4.55 -12.54 9.94
C ILE A 224 5.92 -12.05 10.43
N LEU A 225 6.26 -10.78 10.15
CA LEU A 225 7.50 -10.16 10.58
C LEU A 225 7.25 -9.29 11.82
N TYR A 226 8.20 -9.31 12.74
CA TYR A 226 8.17 -8.50 13.96
C TYR A 226 9.46 -7.70 14.08
N ALA A 227 9.34 -6.46 14.57
CA ALA A 227 10.49 -5.62 14.92
C ALA A 227 10.13 -4.66 16.06
N GLU A 228 11.11 -4.34 16.87
CA GLU A 228 11.05 -3.20 17.80
C GLU A 228 11.61 -1.96 17.11
N LEU A 229 10.86 -0.84 17.19
CA LEU A 229 11.26 0.42 16.59
C LEU A 229 11.68 1.40 17.70
N ASN A 230 12.99 1.62 17.84
CA ASN A 230 13.48 2.68 18.73
C ASN A 230 13.26 4.05 18.08
N MET A 231 12.23 4.78 18.52
CA MET A 231 11.82 6.04 17.93
C MET A 231 12.88 7.16 18.09
N GLU A 232 13.82 7.05 19.05
CA GLU A 232 14.93 7.99 19.22
C GLU A 232 15.88 7.98 18.01
N LYS A 233 16.00 6.86 17.31
CA LYS A 233 16.79 6.77 16.07
C LYS A 233 16.36 7.76 14.99
N ILE A 234 15.10 8.19 14.98
CA ILE A 234 14.62 9.24 14.06
C ILE A 234 15.33 10.55 14.37
N THR A 235 15.41 10.92 15.65
CA THR A 235 16.08 12.15 16.08
C THR A 235 17.59 12.08 15.84
N GLU A 236 18.22 10.93 16.15
CA GLU A 236 19.64 10.70 15.84
C GLU A 236 19.93 10.86 14.35
N ALA A 237 19.13 10.22 13.49
CA ALA A 237 19.29 10.27 12.05
C ALA A 237 19.04 11.67 11.47
N LYS A 238 18.20 12.49 12.10
CA LYS A 238 17.93 13.87 11.70
C LYS A 238 19.04 14.84 12.07
N TYR A 239 20.04 14.43 12.84
CA TYR A 239 21.18 15.28 13.19
C TYR A 239 21.94 15.76 11.94
N ASP A 240 22.20 14.86 11.00
CA ASP A 240 22.95 15.16 9.78
C ASP A 240 22.07 15.54 8.58
N PHE A 241 20.77 15.15 8.61
CA PHE A 241 19.86 15.46 7.50
C PHE A 241 18.38 15.46 7.96
N ASP A 242 17.73 16.61 7.86
CA ASP A 242 16.27 16.71 8.05
C ASP A 242 15.63 17.47 6.88
N VAL A 243 15.05 16.71 5.94
CA VAL A 243 14.48 17.24 4.70
C VAL A 243 13.34 18.24 4.90
N VAL A 244 12.69 18.20 6.05
CA VAL A 244 11.62 19.14 6.43
C VAL A 244 12.04 20.11 7.53
N GLY A 245 13.27 20.00 8.01
CA GLY A 245 13.90 20.86 9.01
C GLY A 245 15.04 21.68 8.41
N HIS A 246 16.27 21.46 8.89
CA HIS A 246 17.43 22.29 8.53
C HIS A 246 17.94 22.11 7.07
N TYR A 247 17.44 21.10 6.33
CA TYR A 247 17.65 20.99 4.89
C TYR A 247 16.47 21.51 4.06
N ALA A 248 15.38 21.96 4.71
CA ALA A 248 14.27 22.59 3.98
C ALA A 248 14.66 24.00 3.51
N ARG A 249 14.15 24.38 2.36
CA ARG A 249 14.30 25.73 1.80
C ARG A 249 12.92 26.29 1.43
N PRO A 250 12.05 26.60 2.45
CA PRO A 250 10.71 27.11 2.22
C PRO A 250 10.70 28.50 1.57
N ASP A 251 11.83 29.18 1.58
CA ASP A 251 12.08 30.42 0.85
C ASP A 251 12.21 30.20 -0.68
N ILE A 252 12.49 28.96 -1.12
CA ILE A 252 12.68 28.60 -2.54
C ILE A 252 11.58 27.66 -3.03
N PHE A 253 11.20 26.67 -2.22
CA PHE A 253 10.27 25.60 -2.64
C PHE A 253 9.01 25.61 -1.78
N GLN A 254 7.87 25.53 -2.46
CA GLN A 254 6.55 25.35 -1.82
C GLN A 254 5.84 24.15 -2.43
N LEU A 255 5.39 23.23 -1.58
CA LEU A 255 4.52 22.12 -1.97
C LEU A 255 3.07 22.48 -1.65
N VAL A 256 2.22 22.45 -2.67
CA VAL A 256 0.75 22.57 -2.55
C VAL A 256 0.13 21.23 -2.87
N VAL A 257 -0.76 20.77 -2.01
CA VAL A 257 -1.56 19.55 -2.20
C VAL A 257 -3.02 19.97 -2.25
N ASN A 258 -3.71 19.66 -3.37
CA ASN A 258 -5.10 20.03 -3.63
C ASN A 258 -6.04 18.86 -3.34
#